data_7f0b5d1111283cbd1e4a7b066c4816e4
#
_entry.id   7f0b5d1111283cbd1e4a7b066c4816e4
#
_cell.length_a   1.000
_cell.length_b   1.000
_cell.length_c   1.000
_cell.angle_alpha   90.00
_cell.angle_beta   90.00
_cell.angle_gamma   90.00
#
_symmetry.space_group_name_H-M   'P 1'
#
loop_
_entity.id
_entity.type
_entity.pdbx_description
1 polymer ?
#
loop_
_entity_poly.entity_id
_entity_poly.type
_entity_poly.pdbx_seq_one_letter_code
_entity_poly.pdbx_strand_id
1 'polypeptide(L)'
;MLVKEAMQKAKELDMPLSFHEENPAYIEQQGINKGVVSDKLNIGGAPACSEYMMVARDCMLALETKATICIQHISSAVSVELVRTAKKLGADVHAESTPQHFSLTEDIVLEKGTLARVNPPIRTEADRLAVIEGLKDGTIDIIATDHAPHSKDEKAKEFKAAPSGMIGLETSLALG
;
A
#
# COMPACT_ATOMS: atom_id res chain seq x y z
N MET A 1 -7.25 -1.71 -20.59
CA MET A 1 -7.65 -0.65 -21.54
C MET A 1 -8.09 0.61 -20.81
N LEU A 2 -9.12 0.57 -19.97
CA LEU A 2 -9.63 1.78 -19.26
C LEU A 2 -8.58 2.60 -18.51
N VAL A 3 -7.69 1.96 -17.75
CA VAL A 3 -6.63 2.66 -17.00
C VAL A 3 -5.65 3.39 -17.93
N LYS A 4 -5.26 2.76 -19.05
CA LYS A 4 -4.40 3.40 -20.05
C LYS A 4 -5.07 4.63 -20.67
N GLU A 5 -6.35 4.53 -21.01
CA GLU A 5 -7.14 5.65 -21.57
C GLU A 5 -7.25 6.80 -20.54
N ALA A 6 -7.48 6.45 -19.27
CA ALA A 6 -7.49 7.44 -18.18
C ALA A 6 -6.14 8.15 -18.04
N MET A 7 -5.02 7.41 -18.06
CA MET A 7 -3.67 7.98 -18.03
C MET A 7 -3.39 8.89 -19.22
N GLN A 8 -3.79 8.50 -20.44
CA GLN A 8 -3.66 9.34 -21.63
C GLN A 8 -4.43 10.66 -21.48
N LYS A 9 -5.67 10.55 -20.97
CA LYS A 9 -6.50 11.73 -20.75
C LYS A 9 -5.94 12.65 -19.63
N ALA A 10 -5.44 12.06 -18.56
CA ALA A 10 -4.78 12.79 -17.48
C ALA A 10 -3.54 13.55 -18.00
N LYS A 11 -2.74 12.91 -18.86
CA LYS A 11 -1.59 13.55 -19.51
C LYS A 11 -1.99 14.73 -20.39
N GLU A 12 -3.06 14.61 -21.18
CA GLU A 12 -3.58 15.72 -21.99
C GLU A 12 -4.03 16.92 -21.13
N LEU A 13 -4.54 16.64 -19.93
CA LEU A 13 -5.05 17.66 -19.02
C LEU A 13 -4.00 18.17 -18.02
N ASP A 14 -2.77 17.68 -18.11
CA ASP A 14 -1.69 17.94 -17.14
C ASP A 14 -2.10 17.66 -15.68
N MET A 15 -2.79 16.56 -15.45
CA MET A 15 -3.29 16.15 -14.16
C MET A 15 -2.60 14.85 -13.70
N PRO A 16 -2.04 14.80 -12.48
CA PRO A 16 -1.53 13.56 -11.92
C PRO A 16 -2.70 12.63 -11.53
N LEU A 17 -2.44 11.30 -11.57
CA LEU A 17 -3.36 10.28 -11.08
C LEU A 17 -2.77 9.60 -9.85
N SER A 18 -3.60 9.28 -8.88
CA SER A 18 -3.21 8.55 -7.69
C SER A 18 -3.98 7.23 -7.60
N PHE A 19 -3.24 6.12 -7.35
CA PHE A 19 -3.77 4.76 -7.43
C PHE A 19 -3.61 4.00 -6.13
N HIS A 20 -4.72 3.43 -5.64
CA HIS A 20 -4.73 2.39 -4.62
C HIS A 20 -4.57 1.03 -5.29
N GLU A 21 -3.45 0.37 -5.05
CA GLU A 21 -3.03 -0.81 -5.80
C GLU A 21 -3.35 -2.10 -5.05
N GLU A 22 -4.59 -2.54 -5.16
CA GLU A 22 -5.01 -3.87 -4.70
C GLU A 22 -5.86 -4.56 -5.76
N ASN A 23 -5.49 -5.80 -6.13
CA ASN A 23 -6.31 -6.65 -6.99
C ASN A 23 -7.16 -7.59 -6.12
N PRO A 24 -8.48 -7.34 -5.99
CA PRO A 24 -9.35 -8.12 -5.12
C PRO A 24 -9.47 -9.59 -5.52
N ALA A 25 -9.15 -9.95 -6.77
CA ALA A 25 -9.21 -11.34 -7.23
C ALA A 25 -8.22 -12.28 -6.52
N TYR A 26 -7.17 -11.73 -5.91
CA TYR A 26 -6.17 -12.50 -5.16
C TYR A 26 -6.37 -12.46 -3.64
N ILE A 27 -7.32 -11.67 -3.15
CA ILE A 27 -7.51 -11.40 -1.73
C ILE A 27 -8.56 -12.33 -1.14
N GLU A 28 -8.17 -13.20 -0.23
CA GLU A 28 -9.10 -14.05 0.54
C GLU A 28 -9.72 -13.27 1.70
N GLN A 29 -8.92 -12.46 2.39
CA GLN A 29 -9.33 -11.59 3.48
C GLN A 29 -8.53 -10.28 3.42
N GLN A 30 -9.25 -9.16 3.34
CA GLN A 30 -8.63 -7.82 3.40
C GLN A 30 -8.10 -7.48 4.81
N GLY A 31 -7.09 -6.62 4.85
CA GLY A 31 -6.60 -5.99 6.08
C GLY A 31 -5.67 -6.86 6.93
N ILE A 32 -5.24 -7.98 6.41
CA ILE A 32 -4.21 -8.84 6.99
C ILE A 32 -3.34 -9.43 5.88
N ASN A 33 -2.03 -9.48 6.09
CA ASN A 33 -1.10 -10.11 5.17
C ASN A 33 -1.35 -11.61 5.07
N LYS A 34 -1.34 -12.17 3.86
CA LYS A 34 -1.38 -13.63 3.68
C LYS A 34 -0.01 -14.21 4.01
N GLY A 35 0.08 -14.97 5.08
CA GLY A 35 1.31 -15.56 5.58
C GLY A 35 1.15 -16.14 6.97
N VAL A 36 2.25 -16.17 7.73
CA VAL A 36 2.32 -16.85 9.03
C VAL A 36 1.24 -16.39 10.01
N VAL A 37 0.93 -15.10 10.05
CA VAL A 37 -0.04 -14.53 11.00
C VAL A 37 -1.47 -14.90 10.59
N SER A 38 -1.83 -14.73 9.32
CA SER A 38 -3.17 -15.10 8.82
C SER A 38 -3.43 -16.60 8.94
N ASP A 39 -2.41 -17.43 8.74
CA ASP A 39 -2.50 -18.89 8.89
C ASP A 39 -2.73 -19.27 10.35
N LYS A 40 -1.99 -18.65 11.30
CA LYS A 40 -2.22 -18.85 12.75
C LYS A 40 -3.65 -18.52 13.18
N LEU A 41 -4.22 -17.47 12.58
CA LEU A 41 -5.58 -17.02 12.88
C LEU A 41 -6.65 -17.77 12.07
N ASN A 42 -6.25 -18.53 11.08
CA ASN A 42 -7.14 -19.28 10.17
C ASN A 42 -8.21 -18.37 9.49
N ILE A 43 -7.79 -17.19 9.03
CA ILE A 43 -8.72 -16.21 8.43
C ILE A 43 -8.41 -15.84 6.98
N GLY A 44 -7.43 -16.46 6.34
CA GLY A 44 -6.97 -16.07 5.02
C GLY A 44 -6.19 -14.75 5.06
N GLY A 45 -5.93 -14.14 3.90
CA GLY A 45 -5.20 -12.87 3.85
C GLY A 45 -5.09 -12.28 2.44
N ALA A 46 -4.48 -11.10 2.36
CA ALA A 46 -4.14 -10.41 1.13
C ALA A 46 -2.65 -10.63 0.82
N PRO A 47 -2.31 -11.45 -0.20
CA PRO A 47 -0.92 -11.68 -0.56
C PRO A 47 -0.31 -10.42 -1.17
N ALA A 48 1.02 -10.23 -1.03
CA ALA A 48 1.71 -9.08 -1.58
C ALA A 48 1.55 -8.94 -3.11
N CYS A 49 1.31 -10.06 -3.82
CA CYS A 49 1.07 -10.03 -5.26
C CYS A 49 -0.22 -9.28 -5.64
N SER A 50 -1.20 -9.18 -4.76
CA SER A 50 -2.38 -8.35 -5.01
C SER A 50 -2.04 -6.88 -5.22
N GLU A 51 -0.97 -6.38 -4.58
CA GLU A 51 -0.44 -5.03 -4.73
C GLU A 51 0.55 -4.94 -5.89
N TYR A 52 1.66 -5.70 -5.84
CA TYR A 52 2.76 -5.48 -6.77
C TYR A 52 2.42 -5.77 -8.25
N MET A 53 1.45 -6.62 -8.55
CA MET A 53 1.00 -6.83 -9.93
C MET A 53 0.31 -5.59 -10.51
N MET A 54 -0.44 -4.88 -9.67
CA MET A 54 -1.09 -3.63 -10.08
C MET A 54 -0.04 -2.51 -10.22
N VAL A 55 0.88 -2.40 -9.27
CA VAL A 55 2.03 -1.46 -9.34
C VAL A 55 2.83 -1.68 -10.62
N ALA A 56 3.16 -2.93 -10.97
CA ALA A 56 3.89 -3.25 -12.19
C ALA A 56 3.14 -2.78 -13.45
N ARG A 57 1.84 -3.08 -13.53
CA ARG A 57 0.98 -2.66 -14.64
C ARG A 57 0.99 -1.15 -14.80
N ASP A 58 0.74 -0.42 -13.71
CA ASP A 58 0.52 1.01 -13.79
C ASP A 58 1.82 1.79 -13.97
N CYS A 59 2.92 1.32 -13.41
CA CYS A 59 4.25 1.83 -13.72
C CYS A 59 4.60 1.71 -15.21
N MET A 60 4.31 0.57 -15.84
CA MET A 60 4.60 0.38 -17.26
C MET A 60 3.64 1.18 -18.16
N LEU A 61 2.39 1.34 -17.76
CA LEU A 61 1.46 2.23 -18.45
C LEU A 61 1.87 3.70 -18.33
N ALA A 62 2.34 4.15 -17.18
CA ALA A 62 2.88 5.50 -16.98
C ALA A 62 4.10 5.75 -17.88
N LEU A 63 5.01 4.76 -17.99
CA LEU A 63 6.15 4.85 -18.89
C LEU A 63 5.73 5.01 -20.35
N GLU A 64 4.71 4.29 -20.79
CA GLU A 64 4.20 4.35 -22.16
C GLU A 64 3.42 5.64 -22.43
N THR A 65 2.52 6.03 -21.54
CA THR A 65 1.61 7.17 -21.73
C THR A 65 2.26 8.53 -21.38
N LYS A 66 3.38 8.50 -20.67
CA LYS A 66 4.03 9.69 -20.09
C LYS A 66 3.14 10.44 -19.08
N ALA A 67 2.17 9.77 -18.51
CA ALA A 67 1.34 10.32 -17.45
C ALA A 67 2.12 10.39 -16.13
N THR A 68 1.86 11.40 -15.33
CA THR A 68 2.32 11.50 -13.95
C THR A 68 1.41 10.69 -13.06
N ILE A 69 1.96 9.73 -12.32
CA ILE A 69 1.18 8.92 -11.40
C ILE A 69 1.79 8.90 -9.99
N CYS A 70 0.95 8.67 -8.99
CA CYS A 70 1.36 8.39 -7.63
C CYS A 70 0.79 7.04 -7.19
N ILE A 71 1.65 6.15 -6.73
CA ILE A 71 1.26 4.88 -6.10
C ILE A 71 1.05 5.12 -4.62
N GLN A 72 -0.20 4.96 -4.15
CA GLN A 72 -0.56 5.19 -2.76
C GLN A 72 -0.01 4.09 -1.83
N HIS A 73 0.34 4.48 -0.59
CA HIS A 73 0.63 3.63 0.57
C HIS A 73 1.29 2.28 0.25
N ILE A 74 2.41 2.30 -0.49
CA ILE A 74 3.17 1.08 -0.81
C ILE A 74 3.51 0.31 0.48
N SER A 75 3.28 -1.00 0.45
CA SER A 75 3.47 -1.88 1.61
C SER A 75 4.47 -3.01 1.39
N SER A 76 4.80 -3.37 0.14
CA SER A 76 5.63 -4.55 -0.16
C SER A 76 6.98 -4.22 -0.78
N ALA A 77 8.00 -5.04 -0.47
CA ALA A 77 9.36 -4.91 -0.99
C ALA A 77 9.40 -4.95 -2.52
N VAL A 78 8.59 -5.83 -3.14
CA VAL A 78 8.53 -5.96 -4.59
C VAL A 78 7.95 -4.70 -5.23
N SER A 79 6.94 -4.08 -4.61
CA SER A 79 6.38 -2.81 -5.10
C SER A 79 7.42 -1.69 -5.08
N VAL A 80 8.24 -1.59 -4.04
CA VAL A 80 9.34 -0.62 -3.96
C VAL A 80 10.32 -0.81 -5.12
N GLU A 81 10.74 -2.05 -5.41
CA GLU A 81 11.65 -2.36 -6.52
C GLU A 81 11.04 -2.05 -7.89
N LEU A 82 9.75 -2.27 -8.06
CA LEU A 82 9.03 -1.95 -9.30
C LEU A 82 9.00 -0.44 -9.55
N VAL A 83 8.70 0.37 -8.53
CA VAL A 83 8.75 1.82 -8.62
C VAL A 83 10.16 2.31 -8.91
N ARG A 84 11.17 1.77 -8.20
CA ARG A 84 12.59 2.10 -8.44
C ARG A 84 13.00 1.81 -9.88
N THR A 85 12.58 0.68 -10.41
CA THR A 85 12.83 0.28 -11.80
C THR A 85 12.12 1.20 -12.79
N ALA A 86 10.84 1.52 -12.55
CA ALA A 86 10.08 2.40 -13.41
C ALA A 86 10.69 3.82 -13.49
N LYS A 87 11.11 4.38 -12.35
CA LYS A 87 11.84 5.66 -12.29
C LYS A 87 13.15 5.61 -13.09
N LYS A 88 13.94 4.53 -12.96
CA LYS A 88 15.18 4.34 -13.74
C LYS A 88 14.90 4.26 -15.26
N LEU A 89 13.78 3.73 -15.67
CA LEU A 89 13.35 3.68 -17.08
C LEU A 89 12.79 5.01 -17.58
N GLY A 90 12.64 6.02 -16.73
CA GLY A 90 12.14 7.34 -17.08
C GLY A 90 10.62 7.48 -17.05
N ALA A 91 9.92 6.64 -16.29
CA ALA A 91 8.51 6.85 -15.98
C ALA A 91 8.35 7.95 -14.93
N ASP A 92 7.34 8.79 -15.09
CA ASP A 92 6.99 9.84 -14.13
C ASP A 92 6.07 9.25 -13.05
N VAL A 93 6.71 8.51 -12.14
CA VAL A 93 6.05 7.78 -11.07
C VAL A 93 6.52 8.31 -9.73
N HIS A 94 5.58 8.70 -8.90
CA HIS A 94 5.76 8.98 -7.49
C HIS A 94 5.20 7.84 -6.65
N ALA A 95 5.64 7.74 -5.41
CA ALA A 95 5.14 6.74 -4.48
C ALA A 95 5.04 7.31 -3.07
N GLU A 96 4.07 6.83 -2.33
CA GLU A 96 3.93 7.15 -0.92
C GLU A 96 3.91 5.89 -0.06
N SER A 97 4.32 6.02 1.19
CA SER A 97 4.09 5.03 2.22
C SER A 97 3.58 5.67 3.50
N THR A 98 3.11 4.87 4.44
CA THR A 98 2.50 5.37 5.66
C THR A 98 3.29 4.95 6.89
N PRO A 99 3.19 5.68 8.03
CA PRO A 99 3.89 5.33 9.26
C PRO A 99 3.69 3.88 9.70
N GLN A 100 2.48 3.33 9.54
CA GLN A 100 2.20 1.95 9.90
C GLN A 100 2.98 0.93 9.04
N HIS A 101 3.25 1.21 7.77
CA HIS A 101 3.96 0.29 6.89
C HIS A 101 5.49 0.29 7.09
N PHE A 102 6.07 1.37 7.59
CA PHE A 102 7.50 1.40 7.91
C PHE A 102 7.82 1.23 9.40
N SER A 103 6.82 1.28 10.31
CA SER A 103 7.03 1.14 11.75
C SER A 103 6.60 -0.20 12.33
N LEU A 104 5.65 -0.90 11.71
CA LEU A 104 5.02 -2.11 12.23
C LEU A 104 5.26 -3.32 11.32
N THR A 105 5.16 -4.52 11.91
CA THR A 105 5.13 -5.81 11.19
C THR A 105 3.80 -6.51 11.39
N GLU A 106 3.50 -7.50 10.55
CA GLU A 106 2.24 -8.26 10.59
C GLU A 106 1.92 -8.89 11.95
N ASP A 107 2.95 -9.13 12.79
CA ASP A 107 2.79 -9.66 14.14
C ASP A 107 1.93 -8.78 15.05
N ILE A 108 1.84 -7.47 14.77
CA ILE A 108 1.00 -6.54 15.53
C ILE A 108 -0.48 -6.95 15.52
N VAL A 109 -0.92 -7.69 14.49
CA VAL A 109 -2.29 -8.22 14.41
C VAL A 109 -2.57 -9.21 15.52
N LEU A 110 -1.57 -9.99 15.98
CA LEU A 110 -1.73 -10.93 17.10
C LEU A 110 -1.97 -10.20 18.43
N GLU A 111 -1.44 -8.98 18.58
CA GLU A 111 -1.62 -8.17 19.78
C GLU A 111 -2.86 -7.27 19.73
N LYS A 112 -3.06 -6.61 18.59
CA LYS A 112 -4.03 -5.51 18.43
C LYS A 112 -5.28 -5.92 17.65
N GLY A 113 -5.29 -7.11 17.06
CA GLY A 113 -6.45 -7.61 16.31
C GLY A 113 -6.91 -6.64 15.24
N THR A 114 -8.19 -6.30 15.29
CA THR A 114 -8.83 -5.41 14.32
C THR A 114 -8.30 -3.97 14.34
N LEU A 115 -7.68 -3.51 15.42
CA LEU A 115 -7.04 -2.20 15.46
C LEU A 115 -5.86 -2.10 14.47
N ALA A 116 -5.22 -3.22 14.16
CA ALA A 116 -4.15 -3.32 13.17
C ALA A 116 -4.65 -3.66 11.74
N ARG A 117 -5.98 -3.73 11.54
CA ARG A 117 -6.57 -3.97 10.22
C ARG A 117 -6.53 -2.72 9.36
N VAL A 118 -5.76 -2.77 8.26
CA VAL A 118 -5.56 -1.66 7.29
C VAL A 118 -5.36 -2.23 5.88
N ASN A 119 -5.69 -1.48 4.85
CA ASN A 119 -5.45 -1.85 3.44
C ASN A 119 -4.56 -0.79 2.76
N PRO A 120 -3.47 -1.23 2.11
CA PRO A 120 -2.92 -2.58 2.12
C PRO A 120 -2.51 -3.01 3.53
N PRO A 121 -2.41 -4.34 3.81
CA PRO A 121 -2.10 -4.79 5.16
C PRO A 121 -0.65 -4.49 5.56
N ILE A 122 -0.41 -4.41 6.87
CA ILE A 122 0.93 -4.40 7.44
C ILE A 122 1.60 -5.73 7.08
N ARG A 123 2.82 -5.66 6.54
CA ARG A 123 3.54 -6.78 5.94
C ARG A 123 4.63 -7.34 6.87
N THR A 124 5.50 -8.15 6.28
CA THR A 124 6.64 -8.76 6.96
C THR A 124 7.72 -7.75 7.33
N GLU A 125 8.67 -8.16 8.17
CA GLU A 125 9.85 -7.35 8.49
C GLU A 125 10.69 -7.04 7.24
N ALA A 126 10.81 -7.98 6.29
CA ALA A 126 11.52 -7.74 5.05
C ALA A 126 10.86 -6.64 4.20
N ASP A 127 9.54 -6.62 4.13
CA ASP A 127 8.78 -5.57 3.45
C ASP A 127 8.97 -4.21 4.14
N ARG A 128 8.85 -4.19 5.47
CA ARG A 128 9.06 -2.99 6.28
C ARG A 128 10.44 -2.36 6.04
N LEU A 129 11.48 -3.17 6.06
CA LEU A 129 12.85 -2.71 5.81
C LEU A 129 13.01 -2.17 4.38
N ALA A 130 12.42 -2.82 3.39
CA ALA A 130 12.45 -2.35 2.00
C ALA A 130 11.74 -1.00 1.83
N VAL A 131 10.62 -0.78 2.52
CA VAL A 131 9.92 0.51 2.54
C VAL A 131 10.81 1.60 3.15
N ILE A 132 11.48 1.32 4.27
CA ILE A 132 12.45 2.25 4.90
C ILE A 132 13.57 2.61 3.93
N GLU A 133 14.17 1.62 3.26
CA GLU A 133 15.22 1.89 2.28
C GLU A 133 14.69 2.67 1.07
N GLY A 134 13.45 2.41 0.64
CA GLY A 134 12.78 3.19 -0.41
C GLY A 134 12.56 4.66 -0.03
N LEU A 135 12.27 4.94 1.23
CA LEU A 135 12.19 6.32 1.77
C LEU A 135 13.58 6.99 1.78
N LYS A 136 14.62 6.27 2.21
CA LYS A 136 15.98 6.81 2.29
C LYS A 136 16.60 7.12 0.94
N ASP A 137 16.37 6.28 -0.06
CA ASP A 137 16.97 6.43 -1.40
C ASP A 137 16.11 7.28 -2.36
N GLY A 138 14.96 7.78 -1.91
CA GLY A 138 14.05 8.61 -2.71
C GLY A 138 13.23 7.83 -3.74
N THR A 139 13.14 6.50 -3.62
CA THR A 139 12.20 5.69 -4.40
C THR A 139 10.77 5.98 -3.98
N ILE A 140 10.55 6.16 -2.67
CA ILE A 140 9.29 6.63 -2.09
C ILE A 140 9.46 8.10 -1.76
N ASP A 141 8.61 8.95 -2.31
CA ASP A 141 8.73 10.41 -2.27
C ASP A 141 7.98 11.05 -1.11
N ILE A 142 6.93 10.37 -0.62
CA ILE A 142 5.91 10.96 0.25
C ILE A 142 5.64 10.05 1.44
N ILE A 143 5.53 10.64 2.63
CA ILE A 143 4.93 10.00 3.79
C ILE A 143 3.49 10.50 3.90
N ALA A 144 2.53 9.62 3.61
CA ALA A 144 1.11 9.89 3.75
C ALA A 144 0.59 9.29 5.05
N THR A 145 -0.49 9.82 5.62
CA THR A 145 -1.02 9.29 6.88
C THR A 145 -1.97 8.13 6.71
N ASP A 146 -2.70 8.13 5.61
CA ASP A 146 -3.86 7.25 5.40
C ASP A 146 -4.79 7.24 6.62
N HIS A 147 -5.05 8.45 7.21
CA HIS A 147 -5.81 8.62 8.44
C HIS A 147 -7.26 8.23 8.25
N ALA A 148 -7.64 7.06 8.74
CA ALA A 148 -8.99 6.49 8.61
C ALA A 148 -9.52 6.05 9.98
N PRO A 149 -10.08 6.97 10.79
CA PRO A 149 -10.61 6.67 12.11
C PRO A 149 -11.94 5.91 12.03
N HIS A 150 -12.10 4.95 12.94
CA HIS A 150 -13.33 4.20 13.14
C HIS A 150 -13.68 4.16 14.62
N SER A 151 -14.96 4.03 14.93
CA SER A 151 -15.43 3.96 16.31
C SER A 151 -14.94 2.68 17.02
N LYS A 152 -14.90 2.71 18.34
CA LYS A 152 -14.53 1.53 19.15
C LYS A 152 -15.45 0.34 18.86
N ASP A 153 -16.75 0.58 18.68
CA ASP A 153 -17.73 -0.48 18.42
C ASP A 153 -17.54 -1.10 17.03
N GLU A 154 -17.14 -0.32 16.04
CA GLU A 154 -16.82 -0.84 14.71
C GLU A 154 -15.56 -1.70 14.75
N LYS A 155 -14.51 -1.25 15.46
CA LYS A 155 -13.26 -1.99 15.64
C LYS A 155 -13.38 -3.19 16.59
N ALA A 156 -14.40 -3.24 17.44
CA ALA A 156 -14.68 -4.38 18.34
C ALA A 156 -15.34 -5.58 17.65
N LYS A 157 -15.76 -5.44 16.40
CA LYS A 157 -16.34 -6.53 15.60
C LYS A 157 -15.32 -7.62 15.31
N GLU A 158 -15.79 -8.80 14.89
CA GLU A 158 -14.92 -9.85 14.36
C GLU A 158 -14.07 -9.33 13.19
N PHE A 159 -12.91 -9.92 12.97
CA PHE A 159 -11.92 -9.42 12.01
C PHE A 159 -12.50 -9.22 10.60
N LYS A 160 -13.34 -10.15 10.12
CA LYS A 160 -13.98 -10.07 8.80
C LYS A 160 -14.97 -8.90 8.67
N ALA A 161 -15.60 -8.52 9.76
CA ALA A 161 -16.67 -7.51 9.79
C ALA A 161 -16.18 -6.11 10.22
N ALA A 162 -15.02 -6.03 10.88
CA ALA A 162 -14.44 -4.74 11.28
C ALA A 162 -13.99 -3.96 10.04
N PRO A 163 -14.12 -2.63 10.02
CA PRO A 163 -13.59 -1.82 8.93
C PRO A 163 -12.06 -1.78 8.94
N SER A 164 -11.45 -1.63 7.75
CA SER A 164 -10.02 -1.35 7.60
C SER A 164 -9.77 0.14 7.80
N GLY A 165 -8.67 0.47 8.48
CA GLY A 165 -8.24 1.85 8.71
C GLY A 165 -7.61 2.03 10.09
N MET A 166 -6.68 2.97 10.17
CA MET A 166 -5.94 3.35 11.38
C MET A 166 -5.90 4.86 11.53
N ILE A 167 -5.75 5.35 12.77
CA ILE A 167 -5.40 6.76 13.01
C ILE A 167 -3.92 6.97 12.71
N GLY A 168 -3.55 8.09 12.07
CA GLY A 168 -2.18 8.36 11.66
C GLY A 168 -1.72 9.80 11.86
N LEU A 169 -2.65 10.78 11.94
CA LEU A 169 -2.28 12.20 12.01
C LEU A 169 -1.43 12.56 13.22
N GLU A 170 -1.70 11.99 14.39
CA GLU A 170 -1.01 12.31 15.64
C GLU A 170 0.44 11.80 15.70
N THR A 171 0.74 10.74 14.91
CA THR A 171 2.03 10.05 14.97
C THR A 171 2.91 10.27 13.74
N SER A 172 2.34 10.71 12.63
CA SER A 172 3.04 10.78 11.34
C SER A 172 4.29 11.67 11.37
N LEU A 173 4.22 12.85 11.99
CA LEU A 173 5.36 13.77 12.09
C LEU A 173 6.48 13.24 12.99
N ALA A 174 6.12 12.47 14.03
CA ALA A 174 7.11 11.96 14.98
C ALA A 174 7.80 10.67 14.48
N LEU A 175 7.21 9.97 13.54
CA LEU A 175 7.70 8.71 12.97
C LEU A 175 8.38 8.87 11.61
N GLY A 176 8.12 10.00 10.92
CA GLY A 176 8.62 10.29 9.57
C GLY A 176 10.00 10.95 9.48
#